data_928fca0c8accbbebc6331c822953e08f
#
_entry.id   928fca0c8accbbebc6331c822953e08f
#
_cell.length_a   1.000
_cell.length_b   1.000
_cell.length_c   1.000
_cell.angle_alpha   90.00
_cell.angle_beta   90.00
_cell.angle_gamma   90.00
#
_symmetry.space_group_name_H-M   'P 1'
#
loop_
_entity.id
_entity.type
_entity.pdbx_description
1 polymer ?
#
loop_
_entity_poly.entity_id
_entity_poly.type
_entity_poly.pdbx_seq_one_letter_code
_entity_poly.pdbx_strand_id
1 'polypeptide(L)'
;MVVWRNHSFKLIFMYRIFSISRLIPVIAITSLLTACGDSGGVVTICENDDALCQDLNSDPWCQRERESLISARFNLKQDETEQTQYSLLTSLSTYQECIKIAALIEPRTHPELKTLRVSAMLSTYDELLALEKQTLSSDNPYILNYHWVTHNNEAAKRRFIAISKKQSFDDPVLYFAIANIYGNNTGKVIINLLKGIHLLGDDPEMTTKLIYGLITAYMHQRNYDLAYLWSHVAIILEVENINLTLFTHNKISQIKKTRLEVLATRIAEQIREQEFTDESYKHILSSVRL
;
A
#
# COMPACT_ATOMS: atom_id res chain seq x y z
N MET A 1 12.97 42.17 47.66
CA MET A 1 12.29 42.78 48.78
C MET A 1 10.78 42.39 48.67
N VAL A 2 10.28 41.73 49.72
CA VAL A 2 8.87 41.47 50.10
C VAL A 2 8.17 40.38 49.29
N VAL A 3 8.01 39.13 49.68
CA VAL A 3 7.49 38.44 50.89
C VAL A 3 5.97 38.14 50.82
N TRP A 4 5.65 36.80 50.74
CA TRP A 4 4.61 36.00 51.41
C TRP A 4 3.12 36.22 51.04
N ARG A 5 2.29 35.14 50.83
CA ARG A 5 1.69 34.38 51.93
C ARG A 5 0.91 33.14 51.46
N ASN A 6 1.14 32.00 52.12
CA ASN A 6 0.34 30.77 52.20
C ASN A 6 -1.07 31.01 52.71
N HIS A 7 -2.02 30.16 52.25
CA HIS A 7 -3.10 29.70 53.11
C HIS A 7 -3.48 28.26 52.80
N SER A 8 -3.13 27.38 53.72
CA SER A 8 -3.68 26.05 53.94
C SER A 8 -5.08 26.16 54.55
N PHE A 9 -5.99 25.27 54.13
CA PHE A 9 -7.16 24.92 54.96
C PHE A 9 -7.30 23.40 55.02
N LYS A 10 -7.06 22.91 56.26
CA LYS A 10 -7.41 21.56 56.76
C LYS A 10 -8.79 21.65 57.43
N LEU A 11 -9.59 20.59 57.23
CA LEU A 11 -10.65 20.13 58.19
C LEU A 11 -11.08 18.74 57.65
N ILE A 12 -10.78 17.62 58.23
CA ILE A 12 -11.02 16.89 59.47
C ILE A 12 -12.52 16.48 59.64
N PHE A 13 -12.66 15.14 59.82
CA PHE A 13 -13.73 14.34 60.40
C PHE A 13 -14.91 13.95 59.48
N MET A 14 -15.33 12.68 59.41
CA MET A 14 -15.58 11.66 60.45
C MET A 14 -15.68 10.23 59.88
N TYR A 15 -15.13 9.29 60.63
CA TYR A 15 -15.30 7.84 60.53
C TYR A 15 -16.77 7.42 60.65
N ARG A 16 -17.23 6.50 59.81
CA ARG A 16 -18.20 5.50 60.20
C ARG A 16 -17.87 4.16 59.56
N ILE A 17 -17.49 3.24 60.41
CA ILE A 17 -17.28 1.82 60.20
C ILE A 17 -18.61 1.18 59.86
N PHE A 18 -18.72 0.50 58.71
CA PHE A 18 -19.67 -0.60 58.57
C PHE A 18 -18.94 -1.75 57.82
N SER A 19 -18.66 -2.77 58.62
CA SER A 19 -18.14 -4.04 58.20
C SER A 19 -19.27 -4.81 57.52
N ILE A 20 -19.14 -5.11 56.22
CA ILE A 20 -19.85 -6.22 55.58
C ILE A 20 -18.85 -6.96 54.71
N SER A 21 -18.39 -8.08 55.21
CA SER A 21 -17.70 -9.11 54.51
C SER A 21 -18.53 -9.61 53.35
N ARG A 22 -18.08 -9.35 52.09
CA ARG A 22 -18.52 -10.10 50.92
C ARG A 22 -17.29 -10.51 50.15
N LEU A 23 -17.03 -11.82 50.17
CA LEU A 23 -16.15 -12.54 49.27
C LEU A 23 -16.46 -12.16 47.82
N ILE A 24 -15.56 -11.42 47.21
CA ILE A 24 -15.58 -11.19 45.77
C ILE A 24 -14.66 -12.27 45.19
N PRO A 25 -15.15 -13.19 44.36
CA PRO A 25 -14.26 -14.09 43.64
C PRO A 25 -13.46 -13.23 42.63
N VAL A 26 -12.14 -13.23 42.80
CA VAL A 26 -11.20 -12.72 41.81
C VAL A 26 -11.31 -13.64 40.61
N ILE A 27 -12.16 -13.26 39.64
CA ILE A 27 -12.12 -13.88 38.31
C ILE A 27 -10.84 -13.33 37.66
N ALA A 28 -9.79 -14.14 37.70
CA ALA A 28 -8.61 -13.92 36.87
C ALA A 28 -9.04 -14.04 35.39
N ILE A 29 -9.34 -12.91 34.78
CA ILE A 29 -9.48 -12.81 33.32
C ILE A 29 -8.05 -12.94 32.78
N THR A 30 -7.63 -14.17 32.51
CA THR A 30 -6.49 -14.45 31.65
C THR A 30 -6.89 -14.00 30.24
N SER A 31 -6.53 -12.77 29.90
CA SER A 31 -6.54 -12.28 28.53
C SER A 31 -5.57 -13.14 27.74
N LEU A 32 -6.08 -14.17 27.10
CA LEU A 32 -5.39 -14.87 26.02
C LEU A 32 -5.16 -13.83 24.92
N LEU A 33 -3.97 -13.25 24.92
CA LEU A 33 -3.43 -12.54 23.77
C LEU A 33 -3.20 -13.61 22.69
N THR A 34 -4.25 -13.95 21.97
CA THR A 34 -4.10 -14.61 20.67
C THR A 34 -3.51 -13.59 19.72
N ALA A 35 -2.18 -13.49 19.71
CA ALA A 35 -1.45 -12.95 18.58
C ALA A 35 -1.59 -13.99 17.45
N CYS A 36 -2.76 -14.06 16.82
CA CYS A 36 -2.94 -14.78 15.58
C CYS A 36 -2.36 -13.89 14.47
N GLY A 37 -1.12 -14.14 14.09
CA GLY A 37 -0.72 -13.95 12.71
C GLY A 37 -1.63 -14.86 11.85
N ASP A 38 -2.00 -14.40 10.66
CA ASP A 38 -3.01 -14.96 9.74
C ASP A 38 -2.73 -16.41 9.24
N SER A 39 -1.65 -17.04 9.69
CA SER A 39 -1.23 -18.42 9.38
C SER A 39 -2.25 -19.47 9.80
N GLY A 40 -3.10 -19.20 10.80
CA GLY A 40 -4.16 -20.11 11.23
C GLY A 40 -5.22 -20.33 10.14
N GLY A 41 -5.54 -19.31 9.36
CA GLY A 41 -6.53 -19.38 8.26
C GLY A 41 -6.07 -20.29 7.12
N VAL A 42 -4.80 -20.18 6.69
CA VAL A 42 -4.24 -20.97 5.58
C VAL A 42 -4.11 -22.44 5.94
N VAL A 43 -3.68 -22.77 7.18
CA VAL A 43 -3.63 -24.16 7.65
C VAL A 43 -5.01 -24.82 7.57
N THR A 44 -6.04 -24.13 8.06
CA THR A 44 -7.42 -24.63 7.99
C THR A 44 -7.92 -24.78 6.54
N ILE A 45 -7.54 -23.89 5.62
CA ILE A 45 -7.85 -24.02 4.19
C ILE A 45 -7.26 -25.31 3.64
N CYS A 46 -5.98 -25.59 3.89
CA CYS A 46 -5.30 -26.77 3.37
C CYS A 46 -5.80 -28.08 4.01
N GLU A 47 -6.18 -28.05 5.29
CA GLU A 47 -6.78 -29.22 5.97
C GLU A 47 -8.16 -29.58 5.38
N ASN A 48 -8.92 -28.57 4.98
CA ASN A 48 -10.25 -28.79 4.39
C ASN A 48 -10.22 -29.04 2.87
N ASP A 49 -9.19 -28.54 2.17
CA ASP A 49 -9.06 -28.62 0.73
C ASP A 49 -7.58 -28.67 0.30
N ASP A 50 -6.99 -29.86 0.41
CA ASP A 50 -5.58 -30.08 0.08
C ASP A 50 -5.24 -29.73 -1.38
N ALA A 51 -6.21 -29.79 -2.29
CA ALA A 51 -6.02 -29.45 -3.70
C ALA A 51 -5.56 -28.01 -3.92
N LEU A 52 -5.82 -27.10 -2.96
CA LEU A 52 -5.37 -25.71 -3.06
C LEU A 52 -3.90 -25.52 -2.66
N CYS A 53 -3.25 -26.56 -2.07
CA CYS A 53 -1.96 -26.44 -1.38
C CYS A 53 -0.91 -27.46 -1.83
N GLN A 54 -1.32 -28.69 -2.23
CA GLN A 54 -0.43 -29.86 -2.37
C GLN A 54 0.62 -29.72 -3.48
N ASP A 55 0.40 -28.84 -4.44
CA ASP A 55 1.31 -28.55 -5.54
C ASP A 55 2.38 -27.49 -5.20
N LEU A 56 2.28 -26.86 -4.04
CA LEU A 56 3.20 -25.81 -3.59
C LEU A 56 4.34 -26.38 -2.76
N ASN A 57 5.47 -25.62 -2.69
CA ASN A 57 6.59 -26.02 -1.83
C ASN A 57 6.19 -25.95 -0.34
N SER A 58 6.71 -26.89 0.45
CA SER A 58 6.37 -26.99 1.89
C SER A 58 7.42 -26.35 2.82
N ASP A 59 8.57 -25.94 2.27
CA ASP A 59 9.66 -25.36 3.05
C ASP A 59 9.44 -23.85 3.33
N PRO A 60 10.29 -23.20 4.15
CA PRO A 60 10.12 -21.79 4.51
C PRO A 60 10.29 -20.78 3.37
N TRP A 61 10.83 -21.20 2.20
CA TRP A 61 10.97 -20.31 1.07
C TRP A 61 9.61 -19.89 0.51
N CYS A 62 9.47 -18.61 0.20
CA CYS A 62 8.26 -18.02 -0.38
C CYS A 62 7.00 -18.25 0.49
N GLN A 63 7.16 -18.33 1.81
CA GLN A 63 6.05 -18.64 2.71
C GLN A 63 4.92 -17.61 2.59
N ARG A 64 5.25 -16.33 2.64
CA ARG A 64 4.26 -15.24 2.54
C ARG A 64 3.52 -15.24 1.20
N GLU A 65 4.27 -15.40 0.11
CA GLU A 65 3.73 -15.44 -1.24
C GLU A 65 2.85 -16.69 -1.44
N ARG A 66 3.26 -17.83 -0.86
CA ARG A 66 2.49 -19.08 -0.85
C ARG A 66 1.17 -18.92 -0.08
N GLU A 67 1.19 -18.33 1.11
CA GLU A 67 0.01 -18.09 1.92
C GLU A 67 -0.98 -17.16 1.21
N SER A 68 -0.48 -16.11 0.55
CA SER A 68 -1.29 -15.23 -0.30
C SER A 68 -1.92 -15.98 -1.48
N LEU A 69 -1.16 -16.85 -2.15
CA LEU A 69 -1.67 -17.66 -3.27
C LEU A 69 -2.76 -18.64 -2.83
N ILE A 70 -2.56 -19.35 -1.72
CA ILE A 70 -3.58 -20.26 -1.16
C ILE A 70 -4.85 -19.50 -0.82
N SER A 71 -4.75 -18.34 -0.19
CA SER A 71 -5.90 -17.49 0.12
C SER A 71 -6.61 -17.00 -1.16
N ALA A 72 -5.86 -16.62 -2.18
CA ALA A 72 -6.44 -16.18 -3.46
C ALA A 72 -7.16 -17.32 -4.21
N ARG A 73 -6.58 -18.53 -4.22
CA ARG A 73 -7.23 -19.75 -4.78
C ARG A 73 -8.52 -20.07 -4.02
N PHE A 74 -8.49 -20.01 -2.70
CA PHE A 74 -9.65 -20.23 -1.86
C PHE A 74 -10.76 -19.22 -2.16
N ASN A 75 -10.43 -17.92 -2.21
CA ASN A 75 -11.40 -16.87 -2.49
C ASN A 75 -12.03 -17.02 -3.88
N LEU A 76 -11.24 -17.33 -4.92
CA LEU A 76 -11.76 -17.58 -6.25
C LEU A 76 -12.73 -18.77 -6.27
N LYS A 77 -12.42 -19.84 -5.52
CA LYS A 77 -13.30 -21.01 -5.41
C LYS A 77 -14.61 -20.70 -4.69
N GLN A 78 -14.62 -19.76 -3.72
CA GLN A 78 -15.83 -19.34 -3.00
C GLN A 78 -16.72 -18.41 -3.85
N ASP A 79 -16.11 -17.50 -4.60
CA ASP A 79 -16.80 -16.50 -5.40
C ASP A 79 -15.96 -16.15 -6.65
N GLU A 80 -16.37 -16.67 -7.80
CA GLU A 80 -15.67 -16.45 -9.07
C GLU A 80 -16.09 -15.11 -9.68
N THR A 81 -15.35 -14.06 -9.32
CA THR A 81 -15.50 -12.71 -9.85
C THR A 81 -14.23 -12.26 -10.56
N GLU A 82 -14.31 -11.21 -11.39
CA GLU A 82 -13.11 -10.60 -11.99
C GLU A 82 -12.14 -10.05 -10.93
N GLN A 83 -12.63 -9.65 -9.75
CA GLN A 83 -11.80 -9.20 -8.66
C GLN A 83 -11.01 -10.35 -8.02
N THR A 84 -11.63 -11.51 -7.81
CA THR A 84 -10.94 -12.70 -7.29
C THR A 84 -10.00 -13.30 -8.33
N GLN A 85 -10.34 -13.24 -9.63
CA GLN A 85 -9.42 -13.58 -10.72
C GLN A 85 -8.19 -12.68 -10.74
N TYR A 86 -8.36 -11.35 -10.58
CA TYR A 86 -7.23 -10.42 -10.47
C TYR A 86 -6.35 -10.71 -9.25
N SER A 87 -6.97 -10.98 -8.10
CA SER A 87 -6.25 -11.36 -6.88
C SER A 87 -5.41 -12.62 -7.09
N LEU A 88 -5.96 -13.63 -7.78
CA LEU A 88 -5.22 -14.85 -8.12
C LEU A 88 -4.09 -14.58 -9.13
N LEU A 89 -4.32 -13.78 -10.19
CA LEU A 89 -3.28 -13.39 -11.14
C LEU A 89 -2.07 -12.76 -10.44
N THR A 90 -2.33 -11.81 -9.55
CA THR A 90 -1.26 -11.11 -8.82
C THR A 90 -0.54 -12.02 -7.84
N SER A 91 -1.27 -12.87 -7.10
CA SER A 91 -0.68 -13.82 -6.14
C SER A 91 0.15 -14.89 -6.85
N LEU A 92 -0.32 -15.44 -7.97
CA LEU A 92 0.45 -16.37 -8.81
C LEU A 92 1.73 -15.71 -9.35
N SER A 93 1.62 -14.49 -9.87
CA SER A 93 2.76 -13.75 -10.40
C SER A 93 3.83 -13.52 -9.32
N THR A 94 3.41 -13.06 -8.13
CA THR A 94 4.32 -12.79 -7.00
C THR A 94 4.96 -14.08 -6.48
N TYR A 95 4.19 -15.16 -6.35
CA TYR A 95 4.73 -16.47 -5.97
C TYR A 95 5.72 -16.99 -7.01
N GLN A 96 5.42 -16.84 -8.31
CA GLN A 96 6.32 -17.22 -9.40
C GLN A 96 7.67 -16.48 -9.36
N GLU A 97 7.67 -15.19 -9.04
CA GLU A 97 8.92 -14.42 -8.89
C GLU A 97 9.78 -14.99 -7.77
N CYS A 98 9.18 -15.34 -6.63
CA CYS A 98 9.89 -15.91 -5.51
C CYS A 98 10.35 -17.34 -5.78
N ILE A 99 9.46 -18.24 -6.24
CA ILE A 99 9.76 -19.67 -6.36
C ILE A 99 10.79 -19.96 -7.47
N LYS A 100 10.84 -19.14 -8.52
CA LYS A 100 11.91 -19.21 -9.54
C LYS A 100 13.30 -19.05 -8.92
N ILE A 101 13.46 -18.13 -7.98
CA ILE A 101 14.73 -17.91 -7.29
C ILE A 101 14.99 -19.07 -6.33
N ALA A 102 13.99 -19.49 -5.55
CA ALA A 102 14.12 -20.58 -4.59
C ALA A 102 14.46 -21.92 -5.26
N ALA A 103 13.94 -22.19 -6.47
CA ALA A 103 14.23 -23.40 -7.25
C ALA A 103 15.68 -23.48 -7.73
N LEU A 104 16.40 -22.36 -7.82
CA LEU A 104 17.83 -22.34 -8.19
C LEU A 104 18.76 -22.65 -7.00
N ILE A 105 18.24 -22.57 -5.76
CA ILE A 105 19.04 -22.75 -4.56
C ILE A 105 19.16 -24.23 -4.23
N GLU A 106 20.42 -24.72 -4.18
CA GLU A 106 20.74 -26.10 -3.78
C GLU A 106 20.64 -26.26 -2.26
N PRO A 107 19.70 -27.08 -1.74
CA PRO A 107 19.62 -27.37 -0.30
C PRO A 107 20.86 -28.15 0.16
N ARG A 108 21.48 -27.74 1.29
CA ARG A 108 22.62 -28.49 1.88
C ARG A 108 22.20 -29.80 2.51
N THR A 109 21.00 -29.81 3.07
CA THR A 109 20.32 -30.97 3.65
C THR A 109 18.98 -31.08 2.92
N HIS A 110 18.43 -32.28 2.76
CA HIS A 110 17.14 -32.48 2.10
C HIS A 110 17.11 -32.09 0.60
N PRO A 111 17.88 -32.79 -0.27
CA PRO A 111 17.96 -32.49 -1.70
C PRO A 111 16.59 -32.57 -2.41
N GLU A 112 15.65 -33.35 -1.84
CA GLU A 112 14.27 -33.47 -2.31
C GLU A 112 13.52 -32.12 -2.35
N LEU A 113 13.86 -31.16 -1.50
CA LEU A 113 13.25 -29.83 -1.47
C LEU A 113 13.45 -29.06 -2.78
N LYS A 114 14.58 -29.29 -3.48
CA LYS A 114 14.77 -28.68 -4.79
C LYS A 114 13.74 -29.17 -5.81
N THR A 115 13.50 -30.48 -5.81
CA THR A 115 12.49 -31.08 -6.71
C THR A 115 11.09 -30.53 -6.40
N LEU A 116 10.72 -30.40 -5.13
CA LEU A 116 9.44 -29.81 -4.73
C LEU A 116 9.30 -28.36 -5.19
N ARG A 117 10.35 -27.52 -5.04
CA ARG A 117 10.33 -26.13 -5.52
C ARG A 117 10.22 -26.04 -7.04
N VAL A 118 10.93 -26.90 -7.78
CA VAL A 118 10.81 -26.96 -9.25
C VAL A 118 9.43 -27.41 -9.67
N SER A 119 8.85 -28.42 -9.01
CA SER A 119 7.50 -28.88 -9.29
C SER A 119 6.47 -27.75 -9.03
N ALA A 120 6.56 -27.08 -7.89
CA ALA A 120 5.69 -25.95 -7.55
C ALA A 120 5.83 -24.78 -8.55
N MET A 121 7.04 -24.49 -9.01
CA MET A 121 7.30 -23.49 -10.04
C MET A 121 6.61 -23.84 -11.35
N LEU A 122 6.64 -25.10 -11.78
CA LEU A 122 6.05 -25.53 -13.05
C LEU A 122 4.52 -25.53 -12.96
N SER A 123 3.94 -26.14 -11.91
CA SER A 123 2.47 -26.21 -11.77
C SER A 123 1.82 -24.82 -11.69
N THR A 124 2.40 -23.91 -10.88
CA THR A 124 1.86 -22.55 -10.74
C THR A 124 2.12 -21.69 -11.97
N TYR A 125 3.17 -21.99 -12.78
CA TYR A 125 3.37 -21.33 -14.05
C TYR A 125 2.27 -21.72 -15.07
N ASP A 126 1.92 -22.99 -15.14
CA ASP A 126 0.84 -23.46 -16.03
C ASP A 126 -0.52 -22.89 -15.61
N GLU A 127 -0.79 -22.80 -14.30
CA GLU A 127 -2.00 -22.15 -13.75
C GLU A 127 -2.06 -20.67 -14.13
N LEU A 128 -0.94 -19.95 -13.97
CA LEU A 128 -0.83 -18.53 -14.33
C LEU A 128 -1.15 -18.33 -15.82
N LEU A 129 -0.52 -19.10 -16.71
CA LEU A 129 -0.76 -19.00 -18.15
C LEU A 129 -2.22 -19.27 -18.53
N ALA A 130 -2.85 -20.25 -17.87
CA ALA A 130 -4.27 -20.58 -18.11
C ALA A 130 -5.18 -19.40 -17.69
N LEU A 131 -4.94 -18.82 -16.52
CA LEU A 131 -5.71 -17.69 -16.01
C LEU A 131 -5.50 -16.42 -16.83
N GLU A 132 -4.26 -16.14 -17.23
CA GLU A 132 -3.94 -15.04 -18.16
C GLU A 132 -4.73 -15.16 -19.47
N LYS A 133 -4.79 -16.35 -20.04
CA LYS A 133 -5.56 -16.61 -21.27
C LYS A 133 -7.06 -16.41 -21.04
N GLN A 134 -7.59 -16.88 -19.92
CA GLN A 134 -9.01 -16.74 -19.58
C GLN A 134 -9.40 -15.26 -19.42
N THR A 135 -8.53 -14.44 -18.85
CA THR A 135 -8.80 -13.03 -18.52
C THR A 135 -8.48 -12.03 -19.64
N LEU A 136 -7.96 -12.48 -20.81
CA LEU A 136 -7.63 -11.60 -21.94
C LEU A 136 -8.80 -10.74 -22.44
N SER A 137 -10.03 -11.25 -22.35
CA SER A 137 -11.24 -10.56 -22.81
C SER A 137 -11.90 -9.68 -21.73
N SER A 138 -11.41 -9.72 -20.48
CA SER A 138 -11.97 -8.94 -19.38
C SER A 138 -11.87 -7.45 -19.64
N ASP A 139 -12.92 -6.69 -19.24
CA ASP A 139 -12.93 -5.22 -19.20
C ASP A 139 -12.65 -4.66 -17.80
N ASN A 140 -12.32 -5.52 -16.84
CA ASN A 140 -11.93 -5.08 -15.50
C ASN A 140 -10.63 -4.24 -15.55
N PRO A 141 -10.62 -3.00 -15.02
CA PRO A 141 -9.47 -2.10 -15.12
C PRO A 141 -8.18 -2.66 -14.52
N TYR A 142 -8.27 -3.45 -13.45
CA TYR A 142 -7.11 -4.08 -12.82
C TYR A 142 -6.51 -5.18 -13.70
N ILE A 143 -7.35 -6.01 -14.29
CA ILE A 143 -6.93 -7.08 -15.22
C ILE A 143 -6.34 -6.48 -16.50
N LEU A 144 -6.96 -5.43 -17.02
CA LEU A 144 -6.42 -4.70 -18.19
C LEU A 144 -5.05 -4.10 -17.89
N ASN A 145 -4.87 -3.48 -16.71
CA ASN A 145 -3.58 -2.95 -16.28
C ASN A 145 -2.55 -4.08 -16.12
N TYR A 146 -2.94 -5.22 -15.53
CA TYR A 146 -2.06 -6.39 -15.39
C TYR A 146 -1.54 -6.85 -16.75
N HIS A 147 -2.42 -7.10 -17.71
CA HIS A 147 -2.02 -7.54 -19.05
C HIS A 147 -1.14 -6.53 -19.78
N TRP A 148 -1.38 -5.22 -19.59
CA TRP A 148 -0.52 -4.21 -20.18
C TRP A 148 0.86 -4.19 -19.53
N VAL A 149 0.93 -4.15 -18.21
CA VAL A 149 2.23 -4.03 -17.49
C VAL A 149 3.07 -5.28 -17.63
N THR A 150 2.46 -6.47 -17.52
CA THR A 150 3.17 -7.74 -17.54
C THR A 150 3.54 -8.19 -18.95
N HIS A 151 2.65 -7.98 -19.91
CA HIS A 151 2.80 -8.50 -21.29
C HIS A 151 2.92 -7.43 -22.36
N ASN A 152 2.98 -6.16 -21.98
CA ASN A 152 2.97 -5.03 -22.92
C ASN A 152 1.78 -5.10 -23.92
N ASN A 153 0.61 -5.56 -23.43
CA ASN A 153 -0.59 -5.77 -24.26
C ASN A 153 -1.22 -4.42 -24.61
N GLU A 154 -0.92 -3.90 -25.80
CA GLU A 154 -1.43 -2.62 -26.30
C GLU A 154 -2.97 -2.60 -26.49
N ALA A 155 -3.62 -3.74 -26.68
CA ALA A 155 -5.08 -3.81 -26.74
C ALA A 155 -5.69 -3.60 -25.37
N ALA A 156 -5.16 -4.25 -24.32
CA ALA A 156 -5.55 -4.04 -22.94
C ALA A 156 -5.35 -2.56 -22.51
N LYS A 157 -4.21 -1.99 -22.83
CA LYS A 157 -3.91 -0.56 -22.58
C LYS A 157 -4.95 0.37 -23.22
N ARG A 158 -5.28 0.16 -24.51
CA ARG A 158 -6.29 1.00 -25.19
C ARG A 158 -7.66 0.88 -24.55
N ARG A 159 -8.08 -0.34 -24.15
CA ARG A 159 -9.36 -0.58 -23.44
C ARG A 159 -9.35 0.10 -22.07
N PHE A 160 -8.28 0.00 -21.30
CA PHE A 160 -8.13 0.67 -20.00
C PHE A 160 -8.24 2.20 -20.14
N ILE A 161 -7.52 2.80 -21.11
CA ILE A 161 -7.65 4.25 -21.40
C ILE A 161 -9.09 4.62 -21.80
N ALA A 162 -9.76 3.78 -22.57
CA ALA A 162 -11.13 4.05 -22.99
C ALA A 162 -12.11 4.05 -21.80
N ILE A 163 -11.93 3.13 -20.86
CA ILE A 163 -12.71 3.03 -19.62
C ILE A 163 -12.43 4.26 -18.72
N SER A 164 -11.16 4.60 -18.52
CA SER A 164 -10.75 5.73 -17.66
C SER A 164 -11.25 7.11 -18.14
N LYS A 165 -11.65 7.21 -19.41
CA LYS A 165 -12.29 8.43 -19.96
C LYS A 165 -13.79 8.51 -19.70
N LYS A 166 -14.44 7.38 -19.40
CA LYS A 166 -15.89 7.28 -19.24
C LYS A 166 -16.32 7.27 -17.78
N GLN A 167 -15.45 6.83 -16.90
CA GLN A 167 -15.75 6.72 -15.47
C GLN A 167 -14.55 7.15 -14.61
N SER A 168 -14.84 7.60 -13.40
CA SER A 168 -13.85 7.80 -12.36
C SER A 168 -13.66 6.50 -11.60
N PHE A 169 -12.49 6.36 -11.00
CA PHE A 169 -12.17 5.26 -10.10
C PHE A 169 -12.14 5.74 -8.66
N ASP A 170 -12.31 4.83 -7.74
CA ASP A 170 -12.25 5.01 -6.29
C ASP A 170 -10.98 4.40 -5.66
N ASP A 171 -10.04 3.95 -6.51
CA ASP A 171 -8.80 3.32 -6.09
C ASP A 171 -7.57 4.09 -6.63
N PRO A 172 -6.63 4.51 -5.75
CA PRO A 172 -5.40 5.20 -6.12
C PRO A 172 -4.50 4.38 -7.05
N VAL A 173 -4.53 3.04 -6.95
CA VAL A 173 -3.75 2.12 -7.81
C VAL A 173 -4.08 2.34 -9.28
N LEU A 174 -5.36 2.50 -9.64
CA LEU A 174 -5.78 2.70 -11.01
C LEU A 174 -5.35 4.07 -11.55
N TYR A 175 -5.36 5.12 -10.73
CA TYR A 175 -4.85 6.44 -11.14
C TYR A 175 -3.33 6.44 -11.32
N PHE A 176 -2.59 5.72 -10.48
CA PHE A 176 -1.15 5.50 -10.67
C PHE A 176 -0.87 4.76 -11.99
N ALA A 177 -1.65 3.72 -12.30
CA ALA A 177 -1.55 2.99 -13.56
C ALA A 177 -1.81 3.92 -14.78
N ILE A 178 -2.84 4.76 -14.72
CA ILE A 178 -3.13 5.74 -15.79
C ILE A 178 -1.99 6.75 -15.93
N ALA A 179 -1.43 7.23 -14.83
CA ALA A 179 -0.29 8.15 -14.86
C ALA A 179 0.89 7.51 -15.60
N ASN A 180 1.21 6.25 -15.33
CA ASN A 180 2.27 5.51 -16.02
C ASN A 180 1.99 5.36 -17.54
N ILE A 181 0.74 5.13 -17.93
CA ILE A 181 0.34 5.07 -19.35
C ILE A 181 0.62 6.40 -20.06
N TYR A 182 0.39 7.52 -19.39
CA TYR A 182 0.61 8.85 -19.94
C TYR A 182 2.05 9.36 -19.82
N GLY A 183 3.00 8.54 -19.45
CA GLY A 183 4.39 8.87 -19.09
C GLY A 183 5.06 10.02 -19.83
N ASN A 184 4.83 10.16 -21.15
CA ASN A 184 5.35 11.27 -21.97
C ASN A 184 4.52 12.56 -21.90
N ASN A 185 3.31 12.51 -21.32
CA ASN A 185 2.45 13.67 -21.15
C ASN A 185 2.40 14.08 -19.68
N THR A 186 3.42 14.82 -19.26
CA THR A 186 3.63 15.19 -17.85
C THR A 186 2.41 15.88 -17.22
N GLY A 187 1.65 16.68 -17.98
CA GLY A 187 0.42 17.30 -17.46
C GLY A 187 -0.64 16.26 -17.07
N LYS A 188 -0.85 15.24 -17.92
CA LYS A 188 -1.78 14.15 -17.60
C LYS A 188 -1.26 13.26 -16.49
N VAL A 189 0.05 13.02 -16.42
CA VAL A 189 0.70 12.31 -15.31
C VAL A 189 0.36 13.00 -14.00
N ILE A 190 0.63 14.29 -13.86
CA ILE A 190 0.38 15.06 -12.64
C ILE A 190 -1.10 15.00 -12.24
N ILE A 191 -2.02 15.23 -13.18
CA ILE A 191 -3.46 15.19 -12.90
C ILE A 191 -3.88 13.85 -12.32
N ASN A 192 -3.41 12.73 -12.88
CA ASN A 192 -3.79 11.41 -12.40
C ASN A 192 -3.11 11.06 -11.07
N LEU A 193 -1.85 11.44 -10.86
CA LEU A 193 -1.19 11.26 -9.57
C LEU A 193 -1.91 12.03 -8.45
N LEU A 194 -2.36 13.25 -8.71
CA LEU A 194 -3.12 14.04 -7.74
C LEU A 194 -4.49 13.42 -7.43
N LYS A 195 -5.17 12.87 -8.43
CA LYS A 195 -6.41 12.11 -8.21
C LYS A 195 -6.16 10.87 -7.35
N GLY A 196 -5.03 10.17 -7.56
CA GLY A 196 -4.62 9.06 -6.72
C GLY A 196 -4.35 9.51 -5.28
N ILE A 197 -3.68 10.64 -5.07
CA ILE A 197 -3.42 11.20 -3.74
C ILE A 197 -4.71 11.57 -3.01
N HIS A 198 -5.70 12.12 -3.72
CA HIS A 198 -7.02 12.40 -3.15
C HIS A 198 -7.72 11.16 -2.58
N LEU A 199 -7.42 9.99 -3.11
CA LEU A 199 -8.00 8.69 -2.72
C LEU A 199 -7.10 7.89 -1.77
N LEU A 200 -5.95 8.45 -1.35
CA LEU A 200 -5.05 7.74 -0.46
C LEU A 200 -5.73 7.41 0.86
N GLY A 201 -5.67 6.12 1.23
CA GLY A 201 -5.91 5.62 2.58
C GLY A 201 -4.58 5.43 3.32
N ASP A 202 -4.58 4.54 4.28
CA ASP A 202 -3.38 4.13 5.03
C ASP A 202 -2.61 3.05 4.26
N ASP A 203 -1.99 3.46 3.14
CA ASP A 203 -1.13 2.62 2.29
C ASP A 203 0.21 3.33 2.05
N PRO A 204 1.27 3.02 2.85
CA PRO A 204 2.59 3.64 2.72
C PRO A 204 3.26 3.37 1.37
N GLU A 205 3.02 2.21 0.77
CA GLU A 205 3.61 1.86 -0.53
C GLU A 205 3.00 2.71 -1.65
N MET A 206 1.68 2.82 -1.68
CA MET A 206 0.99 3.65 -2.67
C MET A 206 1.28 5.13 -2.46
N THR A 207 1.33 5.61 -1.20
CA THR A 207 1.77 6.96 -0.84
C THR A 207 3.14 7.26 -1.44
N THR A 208 4.10 6.36 -1.24
CA THR A 208 5.45 6.47 -1.80
C THR A 208 5.41 6.57 -3.32
N LYS A 209 4.70 5.67 -4.01
CA LYS A 209 4.61 5.64 -5.47
C LYS A 209 4.04 6.94 -6.06
N LEU A 210 2.95 7.44 -5.49
CA LEU A 210 2.28 8.65 -5.98
C LEU A 210 3.11 9.91 -5.74
N ILE A 211 3.69 10.06 -4.55
CA ILE A 211 4.50 11.24 -4.21
C ILE A 211 5.79 11.27 -5.03
N TYR A 212 6.50 10.14 -5.16
CA TYR A 212 7.68 10.07 -6.03
C TYR A 212 7.34 10.38 -7.49
N GLY A 213 6.21 9.87 -7.97
CA GLY A 213 5.71 10.18 -9.31
C GLY A 213 5.53 11.68 -9.52
N LEU A 214 4.94 12.41 -8.55
CA LEU A 214 4.76 13.86 -8.61
C LEU A 214 6.09 14.61 -8.59
N ILE A 215 6.99 14.28 -7.67
CA ILE A 215 8.32 14.90 -7.61
C ILE A 215 9.01 14.75 -8.96
N THR A 216 9.03 13.53 -9.50
CA THR A 216 9.64 13.20 -10.79
C THR A 216 8.99 13.99 -11.93
N ALA A 217 7.66 14.05 -11.98
CA ALA A 217 6.93 14.77 -13.01
C ALA A 217 7.23 16.28 -12.97
N TYR A 218 7.29 16.90 -11.80
CA TYR A 218 7.66 18.32 -11.67
C TYR A 218 9.13 18.57 -11.99
N MET A 219 10.04 17.66 -11.64
CA MET A 219 11.45 17.74 -12.07
C MET A 219 11.57 17.70 -13.60
N HIS A 220 10.83 16.83 -14.29
CA HIS A 220 10.78 16.79 -15.76
C HIS A 220 10.24 18.09 -16.38
N GLN A 221 9.27 18.74 -15.74
CA GLN A 221 8.78 20.06 -16.16
C GLN A 221 9.74 21.21 -15.81
N ARG A 222 10.85 20.94 -15.12
CA ARG A 222 11.74 21.97 -14.54
C ARG A 222 11.01 22.91 -13.57
N ASN A 223 9.89 22.46 -13.00
CA ASN A 223 9.16 23.19 -11.97
C ASN A 223 9.74 22.82 -10.60
N TYR A 224 10.91 23.37 -10.32
CA TYR A 224 11.67 23.04 -9.11
C TYR A 224 10.96 23.48 -7.83
N ASP A 225 10.11 24.50 -7.88
CA ASP A 225 9.33 24.94 -6.74
C ASP A 225 8.33 23.86 -6.28
N LEU A 226 7.57 23.30 -7.22
CA LEU A 226 6.62 22.23 -6.92
C LEU A 226 7.32 20.90 -6.61
N ALA A 227 8.44 20.60 -7.27
CA ALA A 227 9.24 19.44 -6.93
C ALA A 227 9.77 19.54 -5.47
N TYR A 228 10.25 20.71 -5.06
CA TYR A 228 10.69 20.98 -3.69
C TYR A 228 9.54 20.87 -2.68
N LEU A 229 8.40 21.47 -2.98
CA LEU A 229 7.18 21.36 -2.18
C LEU A 229 6.82 19.90 -1.89
N TRP A 230 6.69 19.09 -2.97
CA TRP A 230 6.30 17.68 -2.85
C TRP A 230 7.38 16.81 -2.19
N SER A 231 8.66 17.19 -2.30
CA SER A 231 9.73 16.53 -1.54
C SER A 231 9.61 16.78 -0.04
N HIS A 232 9.16 17.97 0.39
CA HIS A 232 8.87 18.23 1.79
C HIS A 232 7.60 17.54 2.27
N VAL A 233 6.55 17.45 1.44
CA VAL A 233 5.37 16.61 1.74
C VAL A 233 5.81 15.16 1.96
N ALA A 234 6.67 14.63 1.10
CA ALA A 234 7.21 13.28 1.23
C ALA A 234 7.92 13.05 2.57
N ILE A 235 8.79 13.99 2.99
CA ILE A 235 9.50 13.91 4.28
C ILE A 235 8.51 13.89 5.46
N ILE A 236 7.48 14.74 5.43
CA ILE A 236 6.49 14.82 6.50
C ILE A 236 5.63 13.54 6.55
N LEU A 237 5.36 12.92 5.39
CA LEU A 237 4.66 11.65 5.28
C LEU A 237 5.58 10.42 5.48
N GLU A 238 6.81 10.64 5.92
CA GLU A 238 7.81 9.59 6.22
C GLU A 238 8.19 8.71 5.03
N VAL A 239 8.08 9.27 3.81
CA VAL A 239 8.55 8.59 2.60
C VAL A 239 10.08 8.57 2.61
N GLU A 240 10.64 7.37 2.52
CA GLU A 240 12.10 7.17 2.62
C GLU A 240 12.87 7.75 1.42
N ASN A 241 14.18 7.92 1.58
CA ASN A 241 15.16 8.24 0.54
C ASN A 241 14.92 9.55 -0.25
N ILE A 242 14.28 10.55 0.34
CA ILE A 242 14.10 11.87 -0.28
C ILE A 242 15.41 12.66 -0.24
N ASN A 243 15.91 13.04 -1.41
CA ASN A 243 17.16 13.78 -1.55
C ASN A 243 16.94 15.27 -1.85
N LEU A 244 17.01 16.13 -0.82
CA LEU A 244 16.88 17.58 -0.97
C LEU A 244 18.10 18.27 -1.57
N THR A 245 19.26 17.60 -1.66
CA THR A 245 20.47 18.20 -2.26
C THR A 245 20.27 18.53 -3.74
N LEU A 246 19.33 17.89 -4.42
CA LEU A 246 18.93 18.20 -5.79
C LEU A 246 18.47 19.65 -5.98
N PHE A 247 18.03 20.31 -4.90
CA PHE A 247 17.52 21.69 -4.92
C PHE A 247 18.55 22.74 -4.48
N THR A 248 19.77 22.36 -4.10
CA THR A 248 20.82 23.29 -3.66
C THR A 248 21.30 24.20 -4.80
N HIS A 249 21.35 23.68 -6.03
CA HIS A 249 21.79 24.40 -7.22
C HIS A 249 20.64 25.11 -7.95
N ASN A 250 19.42 24.88 -7.58
CA ASN A 250 18.25 25.51 -8.16
C ASN A 250 18.00 26.85 -7.47
N LYS A 251 17.70 27.89 -8.23
CA LYS A 251 17.55 29.28 -7.75
C LYS A 251 16.26 29.53 -6.94
N ILE A 252 15.96 28.64 -5.99
CA ILE A 252 14.86 28.86 -5.05
C ILE A 252 15.39 29.71 -3.91
N SER A 253 14.88 30.93 -3.73
CA SER A 253 15.29 31.80 -2.63
C SER A 253 14.91 31.22 -1.27
N GLN A 254 15.65 31.54 -0.21
CA GLN A 254 15.36 31.04 1.13
C GLN A 254 13.95 31.41 1.60
N ILE A 255 13.50 32.62 1.32
CA ILE A 255 12.13 33.08 1.65
C ILE A 255 11.09 32.18 0.97
N LYS A 256 11.33 31.81 -0.28
CA LYS A 256 10.43 30.96 -1.04
C LYS A 256 10.43 29.51 -0.49
N LYS A 257 11.61 28.99 -0.12
CA LYS A 257 11.72 27.67 0.51
C LYS A 257 10.88 27.61 1.78
N THR A 258 11.02 28.56 2.69
CA THR A 258 10.23 28.60 3.93
C THR A 258 8.72 28.63 3.66
N ARG A 259 8.25 29.37 2.64
CA ARG A 259 6.82 29.36 2.27
C ARG A 259 6.37 28.00 1.74
N LEU A 260 7.19 27.35 0.91
CA LEU A 260 6.90 26.02 0.38
C LEU A 260 6.86 24.95 1.47
N GLU A 261 7.74 25.04 2.48
CA GLU A 261 7.76 24.14 3.64
C GLU A 261 6.46 24.26 4.47
N VAL A 262 5.98 25.48 4.71
CA VAL A 262 4.70 25.72 5.39
C VAL A 262 3.52 25.14 4.58
N LEU A 263 3.52 25.30 3.26
CA LEU A 263 2.52 24.71 2.40
C LEU A 263 2.59 23.18 2.42
N ALA A 264 3.80 22.61 2.43
CA ALA A 264 4.01 21.17 2.50
C ALA A 264 3.42 20.56 3.77
N THR A 265 3.59 21.24 4.92
CA THR A 265 3.00 20.80 6.19
C THR A 265 1.47 20.71 6.08
N ARG A 266 0.84 21.76 5.54
CA ARG A 266 -0.62 21.77 5.35
C ARG A 266 -1.13 20.68 4.41
N ILE A 267 -0.40 20.42 3.29
CA ILE A 267 -0.75 19.36 2.36
C ILE A 267 -0.63 17.98 3.03
N ALA A 268 0.45 17.74 3.75
CA ALA A 268 0.68 16.47 4.43
C ALA A 268 -0.40 16.21 5.51
N GLU A 269 -0.82 17.24 6.25
CA GLU A 269 -1.94 17.17 7.18
C GLU A 269 -3.24 16.79 6.46
N GLN A 270 -3.59 17.48 5.36
CA GLN A 270 -4.78 17.15 4.58
C GLN A 270 -4.77 15.73 4.02
N ILE A 271 -3.59 15.22 3.61
CA ILE A 271 -3.46 13.84 3.13
C ILE A 271 -3.69 12.85 4.28
N ARG A 272 -3.09 13.07 5.45
CA ARG A 272 -3.29 12.22 6.65
C ARG A 272 -4.73 12.20 7.12
N GLU A 273 -5.41 13.34 7.06
CA GLU A 273 -6.81 13.51 7.46
C GLU A 273 -7.80 13.11 6.36
N GLN A 274 -7.31 12.68 5.18
CA GLN A 274 -8.11 12.36 4.00
C GLN A 274 -8.98 13.53 3.49
N GLU A 275 -8.52 14.75 3.72
CA GLU A 275 -9.17 16.00 3.31
C GLU A 275 -8.55 16.65 2.07
N PHE A 276 -7.51 16.03 1.49
CA PHE A 276 -6.85 16.56 0.31
C PHE A 276 -7.78 16.51 -0.90
N THR A 277 -8.07 17.67 -1.53
CA THR A 277 -8.98 17.80 -2.66
C THR A 277 -8.36 18.56 -3.85
N ASP A 278 -8.98 18.45 -5.01
CA ASP A 278 -8.60 19.24 -6.20
C ASP A 278 -8.68 20.76 -5.94
N GLU A 279 -9.59 21.23 -5.07
CA GLU A 279 -9.70 22.65 -4.70
C GLU A 279 -8.54 23.07 -3.80
N SER A 280 -8.20 22.26 -2.81
CA SER A 280 -7.03 22.53 -1.95
C SER A 280 -5.76 22.59 -2.78
N TYR A 281 -5.61 21.73 -3.78
CA TYR A 281 -4.47 21.77 -4.71
C TYR A 281 -4.43 23.01 -5.59
N LYS A 282 -5.56 23.45 -6.16
CA LYS A 282 -5.64 24.70 -6.93
C LYS A 282 -5.26 25.91 -6.10
N HIS A 283 -5.70 25.95 -4.85
CA HIS A 283 -5.33 27.00 -3.90
C HIS A 283 -3.81 27.02 -3.65
N ILE A 284 -3.21 25.84 -3.48
CA ILE A 284 -1.76 25.68 -3.31
C ILE A 284 -1.01 26.21 -4.52
N LEU A 285 -1.43 25.82 -5.74
CA LEU A 285 -0.81 26.30 -6.98
C LEU A 285 -0.87 27.83 -7.13
N SER A 286 -1.96 28.47 -6.72
CA SER A 286 -2.08 29.92 -6.72
C SER A 286 -1.11 30.59 -5.74
N SER A 287 -0.89 29.95 -4.58
CA SER A 287 0.03 30.44 -3.53
C SER A 287 1.50 30.31 -3.91
N VAL A 288 1.87 29.33 -4.73
CA VAL A 288 3.27 29.12 -5.20
C VAL A 288 3.68 30.12 -6.29
N ARG A 289 2.72 30.64 -7.05
CA ARG A 289 2.97 31.62 -8.13
C ARG A 289 3.18 33.06 -7.65
N LEU A 290 2.96 33.34 -6.38
CA LEU A 290 3.19 34.62 -5.73
C LEU A 290 4.58 34.68 -5.08
#